data_d33b22e6f844e82c442e43beec93285f
#
_entry.id   d33b22e6f844e82c442e43beec93285f
#
_cell.length_a   1.000
_cell.length_b   1.000
_cell.length_c   1.000
_cell.angle_alpha   90.00
_cell.angle_beta   90.00
_cell.angle_gamma   90.00
#
_symmetry.space_group_name_H-M   'P 1'
#
loop_
_entity.id
_entity.type
_entity.pdbx_description
1 polymer ?
#
loop_
_entity_poly.entity_id
_entity_poly.type
_entity_poly.pdbx_seq_one_letter_code
_entity_poly.pdbx_strand_id
1 'polypeptide(L)'
;MNLSPSLLVAASLVLMGCSAQQQDTVAAAPARAPAPQPAPDPAPDPALLFAAPGEPLPPGGQTTVHATGRNAFSLPAANLEDAERTRFVIGNSFFKRNWVQAPASTTARDGLGPHFLARSCGGCHVQDGRAQPPDFHNPLKPQPFAGLLMRLSIPGEGPHGSPVPDPVYGDQFNTEGVLGVKGEGQLRIRYEQVHGRFADGTAYTLEKPVYELAALNYGPLASNLMTSPRIAPQVIGLGLLEHIPESEILANAAAQAALGGPIKGQPNYVWDAYGERMMLGRFGWKANVASIAHQTASAFLGDIGITSKRFPHQTCTPAQKDCLAAPNGNGAEGVEIEDRVLDDVIFYQATLAPPARRNASDPAVRRGEALFHQAQCAQCHRPSYKTGAELFPALSPALSSKGLSGQTIAPYTDLLLHDMGDALADGRPDFKASGRQWRTPPLWGIGLLPDVNNHQRLLHDGRARGVLEAILWHGGEAEAAREQVRQFSAEDREALVKFVESL
;
A
#
# COMPACT_ATOMS: atom_id res chain seq x y z
N MET A 1 8.54 -41.43 -71.98
CA MET A 1 8.76 -40.40 -73.00
C MET A 1 9.20 -39.16 -72.26
N ASN A 2 10.53 -38.99 -72.13
CA ASN A 2 11.39 -38.04 -72.86
C ASN A 2 10.94 -36.58 -72.68
N LEU A 3 11.69 -35.60 -72.28
CA LEU A 3 13.15 -35.30 -72.23
C LEU A 3 13.38 -34.11 -71.34
N SER A 4 14.43 -34.10 -70.53
CA SER A 4 15.15 -32.85 -70.12
C SER A 4 15.95 -32.27 -71.32
N PRO A 5 16.37 -31.03 -71.32
CA PRO A 5 17.77 -30.70 -71.06
C PRO A 5 18.01 -29.38 -70.28
N SER A 6 18.93 -29.39 -69.34
CA SER A 6 20.36 -28.97 -69.45
C SER A 6 20.65 -27.44 -69.50
N LEU A 7 21.19 -26.95 -68.43
CA LEU A 7 22.38 -26.09 -68.21
C LEU A 7 22.76 -24.99 -69.19
N LEU A 8 22.99 -23.81 -68.64
CA LEU A 8 24.21 -23.02 -68.97
C LEU A 8 24.58 -22.12 -67.79
N VAL A 9 25.77 -22.35 -67.25
CA VAL A 9 26.48 -21.52 -66.27
C VAL A 9 27.17 -20.40 -67.01
N ALA A 10 26.94 -19.16 -66.64
CA ALA A 10 27.76 -18.02 -67.01
C ALA A 10 28.39 -17.40 -65.76
N ALA A 11 29.67 -17.63 -65.60
CA ALA A 11 30.49 -16.96 -64.58
C ALA A 11 30.87 -15.54 -65.09
N SER A 12 30.49 -14.55 -64.35
CA SER A 12 31.00 -13.17 -64.56
C SER A 12 31.91 -12.79 -63.40
N LEU A 13 33.19 -12.67 -63.67
CA LEU A 13 34.15 -12.00 -62.78
C LEU A 13 33.78 -10.51 -62.69
N VAL A 14 33.62 -10.03 -61.46
CA VAL A 14 33.63 -8.61 -61.19
C VAL A 14 34.82 -8.28 -60.28
N LEU A 15 35.66 -7.41 -60.84
CA LEU A 15 36.87 -6.86 -60.22
C LEU A 15 36.52 -6.10 -58.93
N MET A 16 37.22 -6.43 -57.84
CA MET A 16 37.25 -5.62 -56.64
C MET A 16 38.02 -4.31 -56.88
N GLY A 17 37.30 -3.21 -56.86
CA GLY A 17 37.86 -1.86 -56.68
C GLY A 17 37.83 -1.50 -55.19
N CYS A 18 39.00 -1.42 -54.56
CA CYS A 18 39.15 -0.84 -53.22
C CYS A 18 38.97 0.69 -53.30
N SER A 19 37.86 1.21 -52.86
CA SER A 19 37.73 2.63 -52.52
C SER A 19 37.82 2.77 -50.99
N ALA A 20 38.91 3.41 -50.53
CA ALA A 20 39.07 3.78 -49.14
C ALA A 20 38.04 4.86 -48.75
N GLN A 21 37.05 4.50 -47.94
CA GLN A 21 36.17 5.45 -47.27
C GLN A 21 36.95 6.09 -46.13
N GLN A 22 37.26 7.37 -46.22
CA GLN A 22 37.66 8.20 -45.13
C GLN A 22 36.54 8.27 -44.11
N GLN A 23 36.78 7.70 -42.91
CA GLN A 23 35.94 7.91 -41.74
C GLN A 23 36.24 9.29 -41.18
N ASP A 24 35.34 10.25 -41.42
CA ASP A 24 35.34 11.51 -40.67
C ASP A 24 34.99 11.20 -39.21
N THR A 25 35.99 11.24 -38.36
CA THR A 25 35.80 11.23 -36.91
C THR A 25 35.17 12.54 -36.48
N VAL A 26 33.86 12.58 -36.32
CA VAL A 26 33.16 13.65 -35.59
C VAL A 26 33.61 13.60 -34.14
N ALA A 27 34.44 14.54 -33.72
CA ALA A 27 34.82 14.72 -32.35
C ALA A 27 33.55 15.00 -31.50
N ALA A 28 33.24 14.10 -30.56
CA ALA A 28 32.15 14.31 -29.60
C ALA A 28 32.47 15.57 -28.78
N ALA A 29 31.51 16.52 -28.79
CA ALA A 29 31.61 17.70 -27.94
C ALA A 29 31.70 17.27 -26.45
N PRO A 30 32.51 17.93 -25.62
CA PRO A 30 32.63 17.58 -24.22
C PRO A 30 31.26 17.72 -23.52
N ALA A 31 30.86 16.70 -22.80
CA ALA A 31 29.65 16.70 -21.99
C ALA A 31 29.70 17.90 -21.03
N ARG A 32 28.69 18.77 -21.13
CA ARG A 32 28.51 19.93 -20.26
C ARG A 32 28.38 19.41 -18.82
N ALA A 33 29.24 19.87 -17.92
CA ALA A 33 29.15 19.55 -16.52
C ALA A 33 27.74 19.89 -16.00
N PRO A 34 27.12 19.03 -15.17
CA PRO A 34 25.83 19.36 -14.59
C PRO A 34 25.93 20.66 -13.79
N ALA A 35 24.93 21.53 -13.95
CA ALA A 35 24.84 22.76 -13.18
C ALA A 35 24.88 22.43 -11.67
N PRO A 36 25.56 23.24 -10.83
CA PRO A 36 25.57 23.01 -9.41
C PRO A 36 24.13 22.96 -8.90
N GLN A 37 23.78 21.88 -8.18
CA GLN A 37 22.49 21.80 -7.48
C GLN A 37 22.43 22.96 -6.47
N PRO A 38 21.29 23.68 -6.35
CA PRO A 38 21.13 24.64 -5.29
C PRO A 38 21.38 23.97 -3.94
N ALA A 39 22.02 24.68 -3.02
CA ALA A 39 22.24 24.20 -1.66
C ALA A 39 20.88 23.76 -1.09
N PRO A 40 20.81 22.63 -0.38
CA PRO A 40 19.56 22.22 0.25
C PRO A 40 19.12 23.32 1.23
N ASP A 41 17.83 23.65 1.23
CA ASP A 41 17.25 24.55 2.20
C ASP A 41 17.61 24.07 3.61
N PRO A 42 17.85 25.00 4.57
CA PRO A 42 18.14 24.62 5.95
C PRO A 42 17.05 23.70 6.47
N ALA A 43 17.45 22.61 7.14
CA ALA A 43 16.48 21.67 7.72
C ALA A 43 15.48 22.45 8.60
N PRO A 44 14.18 22.24 8.43
CA PRO A 44 13.16 22.93 9.22
C PRO A 44 13.35 22.62 10.71
N ASP A 45 13.03 23.60 11.57
CA ASP A 45 13.07 23.40 13.01
C ASP A 45 12.21 22.19 13.39
N PRO A 46 12.79 21.15 14.03
CA PRO A 46 12.05 19.93 14.44
C PRO A 46 10.78 20.25 15.23
N ALA A 47 10.80 21.27 16.07
CA ALA A 47 9.64 21.69 16.85
C ALA A 47 8.47 22.14 15.98
N LEU A 48 8.73 22.77 14.83
CA LEU A 48 7.69 23.23 13.91
C LEU A 48 7.08 22.08 13.09
N LEU A 49 7.85 21.04 12.75
CA LEU A 49 7.34 19.89 11.99
C LEU A 49 6.27 19.12 12.74
N PHE A 50 6.38 19.04 14.06
CA PHE A 50 5.49 18.27 14.92
C PHE A 50 4.50 19.12 15.70
N ALA A 51 4.51 20.46 15.48
CA ALA A 51 3.59 21.37 16.15
C ALA A 51 2.13 21.15 15.71
N ALA A 52 1.20 21.42 16.63
CA ALA A 52 -0.20 21.47 16.28
C ALA A 52 -0.44 22.58 15.24
N PRO A 53 -1.27 22.36 14.21
CA PRO A 53 -1.75 23.45 13.36
C PRO A 53 -2.48 24.49 14.22
N GLY A 54 -2.22 25.77 13.98
CA GLY A 54 -2.88 26.85 14.74
C GLY A 54 -4.40 26.84 14.59
N GLU A 55 -4.87 26.40 13.40
CA GLU A 55 -6.29 26.19 13.09
C GLU A 55 -6.49 24.79 12.51
N PRO A 56 -7.67 24.18 12.68
CA PRO A 56 -7.98 22.89 12.08
C PRO A 56 -7.86 22.94 10.56
N LEU A 57 -6.92 22.17 9.99
CA LEU A 57 -6.72 22.08 8.55
C LEU A 57 -7.72 21.11 7.91
N PRO A 58 -8.22 21.41 6.69
CA PRO A 58 -8.92 20.42 5.89
C PRO A 58 -7.99 19.24 5.60
N PRO A 59 -8.39 17.97 5.85
CA PRO A 59 -7.49 16.81 5.72
C PRO A 59 -6.82 16.68 4.36
N GLY A 60 -7.53 16.99 3.27
CA GLY A 60 -7.02 16.95 1.89
C GLY A 60 -6.87 18.32 1.23
N GLY A 61 -6.85 19.44 1.99
CA GLY A 61 -6.90 20.76 1.39
C GLY A 61 -8.18 20.96 0.57
N GLN A 62 -8.05 21.43 -0.68
CA GLN A 62 -9.21 21.62 -1.59
C GLN A 62 -9.84 20.32 -2.08
N THR A 63 -9.20 19.18 -1.90
CA THR A 63 -9.77 17.88 -2.27
C THR A 63 -10.77 17.35 -1.24
N THR A 64 -10.78 17.94 -0.04
CA THR A 64 -11.60 17.49 1.11
C THR A 64 -13.09 17.50 0.78
N VAL A 65 -13.80 16.44 1.20
CA VAL A 65 -15.25 16.31 1.08
C VAL A 65 -15.93 16.30 2.45
N HIS A 66 -17.08 16.98 2.55
CA HIS A 66 -17.91 16.96 3.75
C HIS A 66 -18.91 15.80 3.66
N ALA A 67 -18.46 14.61 4.04
CA ALA A 67 -19.23 13.39 3.95
C ALA A 67 -19.21 12.60 5.25
N THR A 68 -20.33 11.99 5.57
CA THR A 68 -20.55 11.07 6.70
C THR A 68 -21.32 9.83 6.23
N GLY A 69 -21.44 8.83 7.10
CA GLY A 69 -22.16 7.61 6.81
C GLY A 69 -21.41 6.68 5.84
N ARG A 70 -22.11 5.69 5.33
CA ARG A 70 -21.56 4.52 4.63
C ARG A 70 -20.67 4.86 3.42
N ASN A 71 -20.96 5.94 2.70
CA ASN A 71 -20.25 6.32 1.47
C ASN A 71 -19.18 7.39 1.69
N ALA A 72 -18.81 7.70 2.94
CA ALA A 72 -17.91 8.80 3.26
C ALA A 72 -16.53 8.67 2.59
N PHE A 73 -16.10 7.46 2.28
CA PHE A 73 -14.80 7.19 1.64
C PHE A 73 -14.86 7.01 0.11
N SER A 74 -16.08 6.95 -0.47
CA SER A 74 -16.27 6.63 -1.88
C SER A 74 -16.46 7.87 -2.78
N LEU A 75 -16.11 9.05 -2.30
CA LEU A 75 -16.30 10.30 -3.03
C LEU A 75 -15.04 10.76 -3.74
N PRO A 76 -15.18 11.33 -4.95
CA PRO A 76 -14.06 11.94 -5.66
C PRO A 76 -13.58 13.20 -4.94
N ALA A 77 -12.32 13.56 -5.11
CA ALA A 77 -11.77 14.83 -4.68
C ALA A 77 -12.68 16.01 -5.12
N ALA A 78 -12.96 16.94 -4.19
CA ALA A 78 -13.96 17.98 -4.40
C ALA A 78 -13.63 18.92 -5.57
N ASN A 79 -12.35 19.06 -5.89
CA ASN A 79 -11.80 19.94 -6.92
C ASN A 79 -11.54 19.24 -8.28
N LEU A 80 -12.04 18.02 -8.49
CA LEU A 80 -11.93 17.35 -9.80
C LEU A 80 -12.78 18.04 -10.86
N GLU A 81 -12.23 18.15 -12.07
CA GLU A 81 -12.94 18.63 -13.27
C GLU A 81 -13.92 17.56 -13.79
N ASP A 82 -14.86 17.93 -14.67
CA ASP A 82 -15.91 17.02 -15.19
C ASP A 82 -15.33 15.81 -15.93
N ALA A 83 -14.28 16.00 -16.73
CA ALA A 83 -13.59 14.91 -17.42
C ALA A 83 -12.94 13.92 -16.43
N GLU A 84 -12.33 14.44 -15.36
CA GLU A 84 -11.73 13.67 -14.29
C GLU A 84 -12.79 12.91 -13.49
N ARG A 85 -13.95 13.52 -13.24
CA ARG A 85 -15.10 12.84 -12.58
C ARG A 85 -15.62 11.67 -13.41
N THR A 86 -15.70 11.82 -14.74
CA THR A 86 -16.09 10.72 -15.63
C THR A 86 -15.09 9.56 -15.52
N ARG A 87 -13.80 9.86 -15.54
CA ARG A 87 -12.74 8.88 -15.38
C ARG A 87 -12.78 8.19 -14.02
N PHE A 88 -13.01 8.94 -12.94
CA PHE A 88 -13.22 8.42 -11.59
C PHE A 88 -14.34 7.35 -11.56
N VAL A 89 -15.48 7.61 -12.22
CA VAL A 89 -16.61 6.67 -12.28
C VAL A 89 -16.23 5.38 -13.03
N ILE A 90 -15.45 5.49 -14.11
CA ILE A 90 -14.97 4.32 -14.86
C ILE A 90 -14.04 3.48 -13.97
N GLY A 91 -13.04 4.10 -13.34
CA GLY A 91 -12.11 3.41 -12.43
C GLY A 91 -12.84 2.75 -11.24
N ASN A 92 -13.81 3.44 -10.64
CA ASN A 92 -14.68 2.89 -9.58
C ASN A 92 -15.38 1.60 -10.04
N SER A 93 -15.87 1.58 -11.28
CA SER A 93 -16.55 0.41 -11.84
C SER A 93 -15.64 -0.83 -11.89
N PHE A 94 -14.37 -0.65 -12.28
CA PHE A 94 -13.39 -1.75 -12.31
C PHE A 94 -12.84 -2.10 -10.93
N PHE A 95 -12.75 -1.15 -10.02
CA PHE A 95 -12.35 -1.39 -8.64
C PHE A 95 -13.38 -2.22 -7.85
N LYS A 96 -14.67 -1.93 -8.02
CA LYS A 96 -15.74 -2.51 -7.18
C LYS A 96 -16.39 -3.77 -7.73
N ARG A 97 -16.44 -3.95 -9.06
CA ARG A 97 -17.11 -5.12 -9.65
C ARG A 97 -16.19 -6.33 -9.73
N ASN A 98 -16.79 -7.51 -9.51
CA ASN A 98 -16.05 -8.77 -9.55
C ASN A 98 -15.50 -9.09 -10.94
N TRP A 99 -14.28 -9.55 -10.97
CA TRP A 99 -13.68 -10.27 -12.09
C TRP A 99 -14.21 -11.70 -12.12
N VAL A 100 -14.23 -12.32 -13.29
CA VAL A 100 -14.71 -13.68 -13.50
C VAL A 100 -13.64 -14.53 -14.20
N GLN A 101 -13.71 -15.83 -14.01
CA GLN A 101 -12.80 -16.75 -14.67
C GLN A 101 -12.95 -16.67 -16.18
N ALA A 102 -11.83 -16.71 -16.91
CA ALA A 102 -11.80 -16.85 -18.37
C ALA A 102 -12.01 -18.32 -18.80
N PRO A 103 -12.59 -18.54 -20.02
CA PRO A 103 -13.19 -17.55 -20.90
C PRO A 103 -14.61 -17.18 -20.46
N ALA A 104 -14.96 -15.91 -20.56
CA ALA A 104 -16.30 -15.42 -20.24
C ALA A 104 -16.83 -14.50 -21.32
N SER A 105 -18.17 -14.30 -21.37
CA SER A 105 -18.82 -13.38 -22.31
C SER A 105 -18.50 -11.91 -22.02
N THR A 106 -18.05 -11.60 -20.80
CA THR A 106 -17.62 -10.26 -20.39
C THR A 106 -16.10 -10.12 -20.48
N THR A 107 -15.57 -10.12 -21.70
CA THR A 107 -14.12 -10.10 -21.95
C THR A 107 -13.35 -8.92 -21.31
N ALA A 108 -14.05 -7.82 -20.99
CA ALA A 108 -13.44 -6.69 -20.28
C ALA A 108 -13.19 -6.93 -18.78
N ARG A 109 -13.66 -8.05 -18.22
CA ARG A 109 -13.57 -8.41 -16.79
C ARG A 109 -13.40 -9.90 -16.56
N ASP A 110 -13.02 -10.66 -17.56
CA ASP A 110 -12.56 -12.03 -17.37
C ASP A 110 -11.06 -12.06 -17.05
N GLY A 111 -10.52 -13.27 -16.85
CA GLY A 111 -9.13 -13.43 -16.45
C GLY A 111 -8.91 -13.43 -14.93
N LEU A 112 -9.99 -13.56 -14.10
CA LEU A 112 -9.79 -13.87 -12.68
C LEU A 112 -8.77 -15.00 -12.58
N GLY A 113 -7.67 -14.73 -11.89
CA GLY A 113 -6.49 -15.57 -11.91
C GLY A 113 -6.69 -16.94 -11.32
N PRO A 114 -5.75 -17.86 -11.53
CA PRO A 114 -5.85 -19.21 -11.00
C PRO A 114 -6.02 -19.22 -9.48
N HIS A 115 -5.17 -18.48 -8.76
CA HIS A 115 -5.26 -18.23 -7.33
C HIS A 115 -5.67 -16.78 -7.04
N PHE A 116 -6.46 -16.56 -6.02
CA PHE A 116 -6.87 -15.22 -5.60
C PHE A 116 -7.32 -15.20 -4.13
N LEU A 117 -7.40 -13.99 -3.55
CA LEU A 117 -8.00 -13.74 -2.24
C LEU A 117 -9.41 -13.16 -2.37
N ALA A 118 -9.62 -12.30 -3.36
CA ALA A 118 -10.90 -11.68 -3.64
C ALA A 118 -11.11 -11.52 -5.14
N ARG A 119 -12.37 -11.35 -5.55
CA ARG A 119 -12.72 -11.17 -6.97
C ARG A 119 -12.72 -9.71 -7.42
N SER A 120 -12.45 -8.78 -6.54
CA SER A 120 -12.36 -7.34 -6.82
C SER A 120 -11.63 -6.63 -5.68
N CYS A 121 -11.07 -5.46 -5.96
CA CYS A 121 -10.50 -4.59 -4.92
C CYS A 121 -11.55 -4.24 -3.86
N GLY A 122 -12.79 -3.93 -4.29
CA GLY A 122 -13.92 -3.65 -3.39
C GLY A 122 -14.35 -4.83 -2.52
N GLY A 123 -13.90 -6.06 -2.81
CA GLY A 123 -14.11 -7.24 -1.96
C GLY A 123 -13.34 -7.15 -0.63
N CYS A 124 -12.13 -6.56 -0.67
CA CYS A 124 -11.31 -6.31 0.51
C CYS A 124 -11.44 -4.87 1.03
N HIS A 125 -11.55 -3.89 0.14
CA HIS A 125 -11.75 -2.47 0.45
C HIS A 125 -13.22 -2.09 0.35
N VAL A 126 -14.07 -2.69 1.20
CA VAL A 126 -15.52 -2.45 1.16
C VAL A 126 -15.81 -0.97 1.37
N GLN A 127 -16.54 -0.34 0.41
CA GLN A 127 -16.81 1.10 0.40
C GLN A 127 -15.54 1.97 0.48
N ASP A 128 -14.45 1.50 -0.15
CA ASP A 128 -13.12 2.14 -0.15
C ASP A 128 -12.50 2.26 1.25
N GLY A 129 -13.10 1.53 2.18
CA GLY A 129 -12.72 1.50 3.57
C GLY A 129 -11.76 0.36 3.90
N ARG A 130 -11.82 -0.02 5.17
CA ARG A 130 -10.92 -0.99 5.78
C ARG A 130 -11.58 -2.34 5.91
N ALA A 131 -10.85 -3.41 5.63
CA ALA A 131 -11.35 -4.76 5.86
C ALA A 131 -11.45 -5.09 7.35
N GLN A 132 -12.36 -6.00 7.67
CA GLN A 132 -12.48 -6.60 8.98
C GLN A 132 -11.75 -7.96 8.98
N PRO A 133 -10.90 -8.24 9.97
CA PRO A 133 -10.40 -9.60 10.14
C PRO A 133 -11.58 -10.56 10.41
N PRO A 134 -11.48 -11.82 9.96
CA PRO A 134 -12.52 -12.81 10.21
C PRO A 134 -12.83 -12.94 11.71
N ASP A 135 -14.13 -13.02 12.06
CA ASP A 135 -14.57 -13.23 13.43
C ASP A 135 -14.61 -14.72 13.77
N PHE A 136 -13.51 -15.23 14.32
CA PHE A 136 -13.39 -16.62 14.74
C PHE A 136 -14.02 -16.93 16.09
N HIS A 137 -14.53 -15.91 16.79
CA HIS A 137 -15.33 -16.12 18.00
C HIS A 137 -16.75 -16.64 17.69
N ASN A 138 -17.17 -16.56 16.42
CA ASN A 138 -18.47 -17.07 15.98
C ASN A 138 -18.30 -18.15 14.90
N PRO A 139 -18.08 -19.43 15.28
CA PRO A 139 -17.89 -20.53 14.34
C PRO A 139 -19.15 -20.84 13.49
N LEU A 140 -20.32 -20.31 13.84
CA LEU A 140 -21.57 -20.47 13.08
C LEU A 140 -21.69 -19.49 11.89
N LYS A 141 -20.77 -18.54 11.77
CA LYS A 141 -20.67 -17.63 10.63
C LYS A 141 -19.28 -17.80 10.00
N PRO A 142 -19.10 -18.80 9.12
CA PRO A 142 -17.90 -18.83 8.31
C PRO A 142 -17.84 -17.51 7.52
N GLN A 143 -16.90 -16.65 7.91
CA GLN A 143 -16.67 -15.41 7.19
C GLN A 143 -15.56 -15.67 6.16
N PRO A 144 -15.74 -15.21 4.92
CA PRO A 144 -14.65 -15.27 3.95
C PRO A 144 -13.46 -14.46 4.49
N PHE A 145 -12.25 -14.92 4.20
CA PHE A 145 -10.99 -14.25 4.58
C PHE A 145 -10.77 -12.93 3.82
N ALA A 146 -11.78 -12.43 3.13
CA ALA A 146 -11.68 -11.23 2.33
C ALA A 146 -11.09 -10.06 3.14
N GLY A 147 -9.90 -9.62 2.71
CA GLY A 147 -9.23 -8.46 3.26
C GLY A 147 -8.16 -8.70 4.33
N LEU A 148 -7.95 -9.94 4.79
CA LEU A 148 -6.75 -10.34 5.53
C LEU A 148 -5.87 -11.20 4.62
N LEU A 149 -4.75 -10.68 4.17
CA LEU A 149 -3.76 -11.41 3.40
C LEU A 149 -2.60 -11.88 4.28
N MET A 150 -1.98 -12.98 3.90
CA MET A 150 -0.79 -13.51 4.56
C MET A 150 0.39 -13.46 3.60
N ARG A 151 1.34 -12.55 3.84
CA ARG A 151 2.60 -12.52 3.09
C ARG A 151 3.53 -13.61 3.59
N LEU A 152 4.22 -14.23 2.65
CA LEU A 152 5.15 -15.34 2.89
C LEU A 152 6.55 -14.95 2.42
N SER A 153 7.57 -15.40 3.12
CA SER A 153 8.95 -15.41 2.63
C SER A 153 9.81 -16.36 3.43
N ILE A 154 10.97 -16.73 2.86
CA ILE A 154 12.05 -17.41 3.57
C ILE A 154 13.22 -16.44 3.75
N PRO A 155 14.15 -16.70 4.68
CA PRO A 155 15.36 -15.89 4.83
C PRO A 155 16.17 -15.82 3.54
N GLY A 156 16.69 -14.63 3.25
CA GLY A 156 17.47 -14.34 2.05
C GLY A 156 17.13 -12.97 1.47
N GLU A 157 17.76 -12.64 0.36
CA GLU A 157 17.55 -11.40 -0.38
C GLU A 157 17.28 -11.75 -1.85
N GLY A 158 16.09 -11.39 -2.32
CA GLY A 158 15.65 -11.54 -3.69
C GLY A 158 16.11 -10.40 -4.60
N PRO A 159 15.62 -10.33 -5.84
CA PRO A 159 15.93 -9.25 -6.76
C PRO A 159 15.67 -7.87 -6.14
N HIS A 160 16.63 -6.95 -6.31
CA HIS A 160 16.55 -5.58 -5.77
C HIS A 160 16.33 -5.48 -4.25
N GLY A 161 16.72 -6.50 -3.49
CA GLY A 161 16.54 -6.51 -2.04
C GLY A 161 15.13 -6.90 -1.57
N SER A 162 14.32 -7.45 -2.46
CA SER A 162 12.97 -7.93 -2.12
C SER A 162 13.02 -9.19 -1.25
N PRO A 163 11.96 -9.51 -0.48
CA PRO A 163 11.85 -10.80 0.20
C PRO A 163 11.91 -11.98 -0.77
N VAL A 164 12.49 -13.09 -0.33
CA VAL A 164 12.53 -14.35 -1.11
C VAL A 164 11.23 -15.11 -0.87
N PRO A 165 10.42 -15.42 -1.91
CA PRO A 165 9.17 -16.15 -1.76
C PRO A 165 9.36 -17.57 -1.21
N ASP A 166 8.30 -18.12 -0.59
CA ASP A 166 8.24 -19.57 -0.32
C ASP A 166 8.27 -20.35 -1.63
N PRO A 167 9.09 -21.43 -1.75
CA PRO A 167 9.26 -22.15 -3.02
C PRO A 167 8.00 -22.90 -3.49
N VAL A 168 7.03 -23.14 -2.60
CA VAL A 168 5.79 -23.88 -2.90
C VAL A 168 4.60 -22.93 -3.04
N TYR A 169 4.52 -21.89 -2.21
CA TYR A 169 3.34 -21.01 -2.08
C TYR A 169 3.60 -19.57 -2.53
N GLY A 170 4.81 -19.22 -2.98
CA GLY A 170 5.11 -17.89 -3.46
C GLY A 170 5.25 -16.86 -2.33
N ASP A 171 4.93 -15.61 -2.61
CA ASP A 171 5.08 -14.48 -1.67
C ASP A 171 3.79 -14.13 -0.89
N GLN A 172 2.66 -14.76 -1.26
CA GLN A 172 1.35 -14.56 -0.66
C GLN A 172 0.56 -15.86 -0.64
N PHE A 173 -0.14 -16.13 0.46
CA PHE A 173 -0.99 -17.31 0.60
C PHE A 173 -2.41 -17.01 0.13
N ASN A 174 -2.83 -17.66 -0.96
CA ASN A 174 -4.11 -17.46 -1.61
C ASN A 174 -5.08 -18.60 -1.26
N THR A 175 -6.15 -18.29 -0.55
CA THR A 175 -7.12 -19.29 -0.05
C THR A 175 -8.13 -19.76 -1.09
N GLU A 176 -8.27 -19.02 -2.20
CA GLU A 176 -9.26 -19.28 -3.24
C GLU A 176 -8.57 -19.67 -4.56
N GLY A 177 -9.29 -20.46 -5.36
CA GLY A 177 -8.88 -20.84 -6.72
C GLY A 177 -10.07 -20.82 -7.68
N VAL A 178 -9.78 -20.68 -8.97
CA VAL A 178 -10.80 -20.82 -10.03
C VAL A 178 -11.23 -22.29 -10.20
N LEU A 179 -12.29 -22.54 -10.97
CA LEU A 179 -12.78 -23.90 -11.21
C LEU A 179 -11.65 -24.81 -11.73
N GLY A 180 -11.40 -25.90 -11.02
CA GLY A 180 -10.35 -26.86 -11.32
C GLY A 180 -9.00 -26.58 -10.66
N VAL A 181 -8.83 -25.45 -10.01
CA VAL A 181 -7.65 -25.06 -9.24
C VAL A 181 -8.01 -25.02 -7.76
N LYS A 182 -7.22 -25.68 -6.93
CA LYS A 182 -7.41 -25.66 -5.48
C LYS A 182 -6.84 -24.35 -4.93
N GLY A 183 -7.52 -23.73 -3.96
CA GLY A 183 -6.87 -22.73 -3.12
C GLY A 183 -5.65 -23.33 -2.41
N GLU A 184 -4.70 -22.53 -2.01
CA GLU A 184 -3.43 -23.01 -1.44
C GLU A 184 -3.59 -23.72 -0.10
N GLY A 185 -4.65 -23.38 0.65
CA GLY A 185 -4.99 -24.01 1.92
C GLY A 185 -5.97 -23.14 2.71
N GLN A 186 -5.91 -23.24 4.02
CA GLN A 186 -6.75 -22.51 4.94
C GLN A 186 -5.93 -21.68 5.93
N LEU A 187 -6.39 -20.48 6.22
CA LEU A 187 -5.87 -19.67 7.31
C LEU A 187 -6.75 -19.88 8.56
N ARG A 188 -6.14 -20.18 9.69
CA ARG A 188 -6.80 -20.27 10.99
C ARG A 188 -6.24 -19.22 11.93
N ILE A 189 -7.11 -18.67 12.77
CA ILE A 189 -6.71 -17.65 13.77
C ILE A 189 -7.28 -18.07 15.12
N ARG A 190 -6.47 -18.00 16.15
CA ARG A 190 -6.91 -18.03 17.54
C ARG A 190 -6.41 -16.78 18.26
N TYR A 191 -7.04 -16.41 19.36
CA TYR A 191 -6.68 -15.22 20.11
C TYR A 191 -6.18 -15.59 21.50
N GLU A 192 -5.06 -14.98 21.90
CA GLU A 192 -4.51 -15.01 23.24
C GLU A 192 -4.82 -13.70 23.95
N GLN A 193 -5.32 -13.78 25.18
CA GLN A 193 -5.63 -12.58 25.96
C GLN A 193 -4.38 -12.02 26.62
N VAL A 194 -4.19 -10.69 26.50
CA VAL A 194 -3.13 -9.93 27.17
C VAL A 194 -3.78 -8.95 28.13
N HIS A 195 -3.58 -9.17 29.41
CA HIS A 195 -4.19 -8.35 30.48
C HIS A 195 -3.26 -7.22 30.91
N GLY A 196 -3.84 -6.06 31.20
CA GLY A 196 -3.12 -4.91 31.71
C GLY A 196 -3.99 -4.03 32.62
N ARG A 197 -3.40 -2.97 33.15
CA ARG A 197 -4.09 -1.97 33.97
C ARG A 197 -3.60 -0.57 33.64
N PHE A 198 -4.49 0.38 33.70
CA PHE A 198 -4.17 1.81 33.75
C PHE A 198 -3.69 2.21 35.14
N ALA A 199 -3.10 3.40 35.27
CA ALA A 199 -2.63 3.92 36.55
C ALA A 199 -3.75 4.10 37.57
N ASP A 200 -4.97 4.38 37.13
CA ASP A 200 -6.16 4.48 37.97
C ASP A 200 -6.70 3.12 38.46
N GLY A 201 -6.02 2.00 38.13
CA GLY A 201 -6.41 0.63 38.48
C GLY A 201 -7.40 -0.03 37.54
N THR A 202 -7.99 0.69 36.58
CA THR A 202 -8.92 0.12 35.60
C THR A 202 -8.21 -0.96 34.77
N ALA A 203 -8.80 -2.16 34.72
CA ALA A 203 -8.26 -3.27 33.94
C ALA A 203 -8.64 -3.15 32.48
N TYR A 204 -7.75 -3.61 31.58
CA TYR A 204 -8.03 -3.81 30.18
C TYR A 204 -7.55 -5.19 29.71
N THR A 205 -8.14 -5.68 28.62
CA THR A 205 -7.73 -6.93 27.98
C THR A 205 -7.61 -6.72 26.48
N LEU A 206 -6.45 -7.06 25.94
CA LEU A 206 -6.16 -7.04 24.51
C LEU A 206 -6.20 -8.46 23.95
N GLU A 207 -6.41 -8.59 22.65
CA GLU A 207 -6.45 -9.87 21.92
C GLU A 207 -5.27 -9.98 20.97
N LYS A 208 -4.32 -10.88 21.25
CA LYS A 208 -3.19 -11.17 20.38
C LYS A 208 -3.57 -12.29 19.41
N PRO A 209 -3.63 -12.04 18.09
CA PRO A 209 -3.90 -13.10 17.13
C PRO A 209 -2.70 -14.02 16.97
N VAL A 210 -2.97 -15.31 16.82
CA VAL A 210 -2.01 -16.35 16.46
C VAL A 210 -2.52 -17.04 15.21
N TYR A 211 -1.72 -17.03 14.17
CA TYR A 211 -2.07 -17.51 12.84
C TYR A 211 -1.50 -18.90 12.57
N GLU A 212 -2.27 -19.72 11.85
CA GLU A 212 -1.86 -21.05 11.40
C GLU A 212 -2.28 -21.23 9.93
N LEU A 213 -1.35 -21.64 9.08
CA LEU A 213 -1.61 -22.09 7.72
C LEU A 213 -1.86 -23.60 7.75
N ALA A 214 -3.05 -24.03 7.36
CA ALA A 214 -3.54 -25.40 7.50
C ALA A 214 -4.15 -25.93 6.22
N ALA A 215 -4.42 -27.23 6.15
CA ALA A 215 -5.02 -27.91 5.01
C ALA A 215 -4.34 -27.56 3.68
N LEU A 216 -3.00 -27.60 3.68
CA LEU A 216 -2.14 -27.26 2.55
C LEU A 216 -2.36 -28.20 1.36
N ASN A 217 -2.55 -27.64 0.15
CA ASN A 217 -2.89 -28.42 -1.04
C ASN A 217 -1.70 -28.73 -1.97
N TYR A 218 -0.54 -28.08 -1.81
CA TYR A 218 0.60 -28.19 -2.74
C TYR A 218 1.88 -28.71 -2.12
N GLY A 219 1.83 -29.13 -0.88
CA GLY A 219 2.97 -29.68 -0.16
C GLY A 219 3.29 -28.95 1.14
N PRO A 220 4.39 -29.26 1.82
CA PRO A 220 4.76 -28.61 3.05
C PRO A 220 5.27 -27.18 2.82
N LEU A 221 5.04 -26.31 3.78
CA LEU A 221 5.68 -24.99 3.87
C LEU A 221 7.19 -25.16 4.15
N ALA A 222 7.99 -24.18 3.75
CA ALA A 222 9.39 -24.14 4.12
C ALA A 222 9.55 -24.12 5.65
N SER A 223 10.51 -24.90 6.19
CA SER A 223 10.73 -25.03 7.65
C SER A 223 11.17 -23.71 8.32
N ASN A 224 11.69 -22.77 7.54
CA ASN A 224 12.13 -21.44 7.96
C ASN A 224 11.21 -20.34 7.43
N LEU A 225 9.94 -20.66 7.15
CA LEU A 225 8.96 -19.72 6.67
C LEU A 225 8.77 -18.55 7.66
N MET A 226 8.74 -17.34 7.13
CA MET A 226 8.32 -16.11 7.81
C MET A 226 6.98 -15.66 7.24
N THR A 227 6.07 -15.26 8.11
CA THR A 227 4.71 -14.83 7.75
C THR A 227 4.44 -13.41 8.21
N SER A 228 3.60 -12.68 7.46
CA SER A 228 3.17 -11.33 7.82
C SER A 228 1.69 -11.14 7.49
N PRO A 229 0.81 -11.18 8.51
CA PRO A 229 -0.62 -10.91 8.33
C PRO A 229 -0.85 -9.43 8.08
N ARG A 230 -1.65 -9.10 7.08
CA ARG A 230 -1.95 -7.72 6.69
C ARG A 230 -3.42 -7.55 6.32
N ILE A 231 -4.09 -6.61 6.99
CA ILE A 231 -5.46 -6.23 6.64
C ILE A 231 -5.46 -5.15 5.56
N ALA A 232 -6.42 -5.20 4.65
CA ALA A 232 -6.61 -4.15 3.65
C ALA A 232 -6.98 -2.82 4.34
N PRO A 233 -6.16 -1.74 4.20
CA PRO A 233 -6.47 -0.44 4.80
C PRO A 233 -7.49 0.34 3.96
N GLN A 234 -8.03 1.44 4.50
CA GLN A 234 -8.79 2.42 3.71
C GLN A 234 -7.90 3.03 2.61
N VAL A 235 -8.51 3.35 1.45
CA VAL A 235 -7.80 3.81 0.25
C VAL A 235 -8.01 5.30 -0.07
N ILE A 236 -8.48 6.10 0.89
CA ILE A 236 -8.68 7.55 0.74
C ILE A 236 -7.36 8.33 0.78
N GLY A 237 -7.27 9.40 0.03
CA GLY A 237 -6.17 10.36 0.08
C GLY A 237 -4.82 9.85 -0.43
N LEU A 238 -4.75 8.68 -1.09
CA LEU A 238 -3.48 8.07 -1.50
C LEU A 238 -2.69 8.96 -2.46
N GLY A 239 -3.37 9.61 -3.42
CA GLY A 239 -2.70 10.53 -4.34
C GLY A 239 -2.09 11.74 -3.65
N LEU A 240 -2.71 12.25 -2.58
CA LEU A 240 -2.12 13.32 -1.78
C LEU A 240 -0.86 12.84 -1.05
N LEU A 241 -0.84 11.61 -0.51
CA LEU A 241 0.35 11.02 0.10
C LEU A 241 1.47 10.81 -0.92
N GLU A 242 1.13 10.42 -2.15
CA GLU A 242 2.11 10.26 -3.23
C GLU A 242 2.76 11.59 -3.62
N HIS A 243 2.01 12.70 -3.52
CA HIS A 243 2.50 14.05 -3.82
C HIS A 243 3.28 14.72 -2.68
N ILE A 244 3.45 14.09 -1.51
CA ILE A 244 4.36 14.60 -0.47
C ILE A 244 5.79 14.52 -1.02
N PRO A 245 6.56 15.64 -1.06
CA PRO A 245 7.95 15.60 -1.51
C PRO A 245 8.80 14.62 -0.68
N GLU A 246 9.71 13.89 -1.33
CA GLU A 246 10.62 12.97 -0.63
C GLU A 246 11.45 13.71 0.43
N SER A 247 11.87 14.95 0.13
CA SER A 247 12.60 15.81 1.08
C SER A 247 11.84 16.04 2.39
N GLU A 248 10.50 16.15 2.34
CA GLU A 248 9.66 16.33 3.53
C GLU A 248 9.62 15.05 4.39
N ILE A 249 9.62 13.88 3.78
CA ILE A 249 9.66 12.60 4.50
C ILE A 249 11.04 12.40 5.13
N LEU A 250 12.12 12.70 4.39
CA LEU A 250 13.47 12.62 4.92
C LEU A 250 13.74 13.65 6.03
N ALA A 251 13.12 14.84 5.95
CA ALA A 251 13.18 15.85 7.01
C ALA A 251 12.57 15.35 8.33
N ASN A 252 11.52 14.50 8.30
CA ASN A 252 10.99 13.86 9.52
C ASN A 252 12.04 12.98 10.20
N ALA A 253 12.71 12.11 9.43
CA ALA A 253 13.76 11.24 9.97
C ALA A 253 14.91 12.04 10.58
N ALA A 254 15.34 13.09 9.88
CA ALA A 254 16.40 14.00 10.38
C ALA A 254 15.98 14.73 11.67
N ALA A 255 14.74 15.22 11.73
CA ALA A 255 14.21 15.89 12.91
C ALA A 255 14.10 14.95 14.11
N GLN A 256 13.60 13.73 13.92
CA GLN A 256 13.52 12.71 14.98
C GLN A 256 14.90 12.33 15.49
N ALA A 257 15.88 12.17 14.60
CA ALA A 257 17.26 11.92 14.98
C ALA A 257 17.88 13.06 15.78
N ALA A 258 17.58 14.33 15.41
CA ALA A 258 18.07 15.53 16.09
C ALA A 258 17.51 15.68 17.51
N LEU A 259 16.27 15.21 17.77
CA LEU A 259 15.69 15.21 19.11
C LEU A 259 16.40 14.24 20.07
N GLY A 260 17.21 13.32 19.60
CA GLY A 260 18.04 12.41 20.42
C GLY A 260 17.25 11.37 21.24
N GLY A 261 15.93 11.29 21.07
CA GLY A 261 15.04 10.34 21.77
C GLY A 261 15.07 8.92 21.20
N PRO A 262 14.20 8.04 21.68
CA PRO A 262 14.06 6.68 21.18
C PRO A 262 13.44 6.60 19.78
N ILE A 263 12.69 7.63 19.35
CA ILE A 263 12.00 7.68 18.05
C ILE A 263 13.03 7.97 16.95
N LYS A 264 13.17 7.02 16.02
CA LYS A 264 14.18 7.06 14.93
C LYS A 264 13.58 6.48 13.67
N GLY A 265 12.57 7.14 13.12
CA GLY A 265 11.92 6.70 11.89
C GLY A 265 12.91 6.55 10.74
N GLN A 266 12.76 5.50 9.97
CA GLN A 266 13.63 5.14 8.86
C GLN A 266 12.88 5.11 7.54
N PRO A 267 13.44 5.68 6.44
CA PRO A 267 12.87 5.50 5.11
C PRO A 267 13.07 4.07 4.64
N ASN A 268 12.09 3.50 3.93
CA ASN A 268 12.26 2.25 3.19
C ASN A 268 12.50 2.57 1.71
N TYR A 269 13.64 2.17 1.15
CA TYR A 269 13.89 2.26 -0.27
C TYR A 269 13.59 0.92 -0.93
N VAL A 270 12.74 0.95 -1.95
CA VAL A 270 12.14 -0.22 -2.56
C VAL A 270 12.20 -0.12 -4.09
N TRP A 271 12.21 -1.26 -4.78
CA TRP A 271 12.14 -1.27 -6.23
C TRP A 271 10.74 -0.86 -6.69
N ASP A 272 10.67 0.10 -7.60
CA ASP A 272 9.42 0.50 -8.25
C ASP A 272 9.42 0.03 -9.71
N ALA A 273 8.40 -0.77 -10.07
CA ALA A 273 8.28 -1.36 -11.41
C ALA A 273 7.95 -0.35 -12.51
N TYR A 274 7.38 0.80 -12.16
CA TYR A 274 7.09 1.88 -13.11
C TYR A 274 8.28 2.80 -13.30
N GLY A 275 8.98 3.13 -12.22
CA GLY A 275 10.19 3.93 -12.25
C GLY A 275 11.45 3.15 -12.64
N GLU A 276 11.39 1.80 -12.62
CA GLU A 276 12.52 0.89 -12.89
C GLU A 276 13.78 1.25 -12.09
N ARG A 277 13.59 1.63 -10.83
CA ARG A 277 14.66 2.06 -9.92
C ARG A 277 14.26 1.90 -8.45
N MET A 278 15.24 1.99 -7.56
CA MET A 278 15.00 2.13 -6.12
C MET A 278 14.39 3.50 -5.83
N MET A 279 13.27 3.51 -5.11
CA MET A 279 12.52 4.71 -4.75
C MET A 279 12.11 4.67 -3.28
N LEU A 280 11.81 5.84 -2.70
CA LEU A 280 11.27 5.91 -1.35
C LEU A 280 9.88 5.26 -1.30
N GLY A 281 9.74 4.22 -0.48
CA GLY A 281 8.47 3.55 -0.22
C GLY A 281 7.52 4.43 0.59
N ARG A 282 6.24 4.41 0.22
CA ARG A 282 5.17 5.24 0.81
C ARG A 282 3.95 4.43 1.18
N PHE A 283 3.70 3.33 0.47
CA PHE A 283 2.51 2.49 0.57
C PHE A 283 2.82 1.11 1.12
N GLY A 284 1.77 0.36 1.45
CA GLY A 284 1.89 -0.87 2.19
C GLY A 284 2.19 -0.64 3.68
N TRP A 285 2.01 -1.68 4.49
CA TRP A 285 2.21 -1.61 5.94
C TRP A 285 3.67 -1.44 6.36
N LYS A 286 4.62 -1.80 5.50
CA LYS A 286 6.07 -1.64 5.72
C LYS A 286 6.71 -0.65 4.75
N ALA A 287 5.94 0.31 4.21
CA ALA A 287 6.42 1.24 3.17
C ALA A 287 7.14 0.49 2.03
N ASN A 288 6.62 -0.66 1.64
CA ASN A 288 7.26 -1.59 0.72
C ASN A 288 6.87 -1.37 -0.75
N VAL A 289 6.13 -0.30 -1.04
CA VAL A 289 5.75 0.12 -2.39
C VAL A 289 5.87 1.65 -2.50
N ALA A 290 6.45 2.14 -3.60
CA ALA A 290 6.73 3.56 -3.77
C ALA A 290 5.56 4.34 -4.39
N SER A 291 4.78 3.73 -5.30
CA SER A 291 3.74 4.39 -6.10
C SER A 291 2.40 3.67 -6.03
N ILE A 292 1.31 4.44 -6.23
CA ILE A 292 -0.04 3.87 -6.38
C ILE A 292 -0.11 2.97 -7.61
N ALA A 293 0.57 3.35 -8.68
CA ALA A 293 0.63 2.57 -9.92
C ALA A 293 1.19 1.17 -9.67
N HIS A 294 2.35 1.08 -9.00
CA HIS A 294 2.94 -0.21 -8.62
C HIS A 294 2.03 -0.97 -7.66
N GLN A 295 1.52 -0.31 -6.61
CA GLN A 295 0.62 -0.95 -5.64
C GLN A 295 -0.62 -1.55 -6.33
N THR A 296 -1.24 -0.81 -7.25
CA THR A 296 -2.44 -1.25 -7.94
C THR A 296 -2.15 -2.44 -8.86
N ALA A 297 -1.11 -2.36 -9.69
CA ALA A 297 -0.75 -3.43 -10.61
C ALA A 297 -0.32 -4.72 -9.86
N SER A 298 0.44 -4.58 -8.75
CA SER A 298 0.85 -5.72 -7.94
C SER A 298 -0.33 -6.34 -7.16
N ALA A 299 -1.31 -5.54 -6.73
CA ALA A 299 -2.52 -6.04 -6.08
C ALA A 299 -3.46 -6.74 -7.09
N PHE A 300 -3.55 -6.26 -8.33
CA PHE A 300 -4.24 -7.01 -9.39
C PHE A 300 -3.66 -8.41 -9.56
N LEU A 301 -2.33 -8.53 -9.61
CA LEU A 301 -1.66 -9.83 -9.72
C LEU A 301 -1.81 -10.67 -8.45
N GLY A 302 -1.42 -10.15 -7.29
CA GLY A 302 -1.32 -10.93 -6.05
C GLY A 302 -2.68 -11.26 -5.43
N ASP A 303 -3.64 -10.32 -5.46
CA ASP A 303 -4.90 -10.46 -4.73
C ASP A 303 -6.05 -10.98 -5.60
N ILE A 304 -6.00 -10.72 -6.92
CA ILE A 304 -7.07 -11.08 -7.87
C ILE A 304 -6.55 -12.06 -8.95
N GLY A 305 -5.23 -12.16 -9.12
CA GLY A 305 -4.59 -12.99 -10.14
C GLY A 305 -4.67 -12.42 -11.56
N ILE A 306 -4.80 -11.10 -11.70
CA ILE A 306 -4.90 -10.41 -12.99
C ILE A 306 -3.53 -9.91 -13.42
N THR A 307 -3.04 -10.39 -14.55
CA THR A 307 -1.77 -9.97 -15.14
C THR A 307 -1.88 -8.61 -15.83
N SER A 308 -0.77 -7.88 -15.88
CA SER A 308 -0.61 -6.58 -16.55
C SER A 308 0.74 -6.53 -17.27
N LYS A 309 0.97 -5.54 -18.14
CA LYS A 309 2.28 -5.39 -18.80
C LYS A 309 3.44 -5.22 -17.81
N ARG A 310 3.18 -4.68 -16.62
CA ARG A 310 4.20 -4.54 -15.57
C ARG A 310 4.43 -5.85 -14.80
N PHE A 311 3.40 -6.70 -14.71
CA PHE A 311 3.43 -8.00 -14.08
C PHE A 311 2.77 -9.03 -15.00
N PRO A 312 3.50 -9.50 -16.06
CA PRO A 312 2.87 -10.27 -17.15
C PRO A 312 2.70 -11.77 -16.85
N HIS A 313 3.17 -12.24 -15.70
CA HIS A 313 3.16 -13.65 -15.36
C HIS A 313 2.39 -13.91 -14.07
N GLN A 314 1.58 -14.97 -14.09
CA GLN A 314 0.90 -15.46 -12.89
C GLN A 314 1.91 -15.90 -11.82
N THR A 315 1.52 -15.83 -10.56
CA THR A 315 2.36 -16.16 -9.40
C THR A 315 2.47 -17.67 -9.14
N CYS A 316 1.92 -18.53 -10.02
CA CYS A 316 1.97 -19.97 -9.87
C CYS A 316 3.40 -20.51 -9.75
N THR A 317 3.66 -21.31 -8.72
CA THR A 317 4.95 -21.97 -8.53
C THR A 317 5.01 -23.31 -9.29
N PRO A 318 6.19 -23.90 -9.49
CA PRO A 318 6.31 -25.22 -10.12
C PRO A 318 5.58 -26.36 -9.40
N ALA A 319 5.28 -26.21 -8.11
CA ALA A 319 4.51 -27.18 -7.33
C ALA A 319 3.00 -27.12 -7.63
N GLN A 320 2.50 -26.00 -8.10
CA GLN A 320 1.09 -25.67 -8.33
C GLN A 320 0.68 -25.98 -9.77
N LYS A 321 0.66 -27.26 -10.13
CA LYS A 321 0.47 -27.71 -11.53
C LYS A 321 -0.90 -27.36 -12.09
N ASP A 322 -1.95 -27.39 -11.30
CA ASP A 322 -3.30 -26.99 -11.69
C ASP A 322 -3.38 -25.49 -11.93
N CYS A 323 -2.68 -24.68 -11.13
CA CYS A 323 -2.51 -23.24 -11.34
C CYS A 323 -1.81 -22.96 -12.69
N LEU A 324 -0.68 -23.64 -12.95
CA LEU A 324 0.07 -23.48 -14.21
C LEU A 324 -0.71 -23.92 -15.45
N ALA A 325 -1.66 -24.85 -15.30
CA ALA A 325 -2.48 -25.38 -16.38
C ALA A 325 -3.82 -24.64 -16.56
N ALA A 326 -4.13 -23.68 -15.71
CA ALA A 326 -5.38 -22.95 -15.75
C ALA A 326 -5.49 -22.07 -17.01
N PRO A 327 -6.69 -21.90 -17.58
CA PRO A 327 -6.90 -20.97 -18.68
C PRO A 327 -6.64 -19.54 -18.22
N ASN A 328 -6.04 -18.74 -19.11
CA ASN A 328 -5.85 -17.30 -18.91
C ASN A 328 -6.91 -16.48 -19.68
N GLY A 329 -7.06 -15.20 -19.30
CA GLY A 329 -7.94 -14.24 -19.95
C GLY A 329 -7.19 -13.22 -20.79
N ASN A 330 -6.01 -13.55 -21.30
CA ASN A 330 -5.16 -12.63 -22.03
C ASN A 330 -5.88 -12.00 -23.22
N GLY A 331 -5.94 -10.67 -23.22
CA GLY A 331 -6.46 -9.87 -24.33
C GLY A 331 -5.43 -9.65 -25.44
N ALA A 332 -5.69 -8.68 -26.31
CA ALA A 332 -4.82 -8.34 -27.44
C ALA A 332 -3.41 -7.89 -27.02
N GLU A 333 -3.24 -7.40 -25.80
CA GLU A 333 -1.96 -6.95 -25.25
C GLU A 333 -1.13 -8.09 -24.64
N GLY A 334 -1.62 -9.34 -24.67
CA GLY A 334 -0.95 -10.51 -24.11
C GLY A 334 -1.04 -10.62 -22.60
N VAL A 335 -1.84 -9.80 -21.97
CA VAL A 335 -2.14 -9.77 -20.52
C VAL A 335 -3.63 -9.61 -20.30
N GLU A 336 -4.10 -9.76 -19.05
CA GLU A 336 -5.53 -9.80 -18.73
C GLU A 336 -6.15 -8.42 -18.52
N ILE A 337 -5.39 -7.44 -18.02
CA ILE A 337 -5.88 -6.06 -17.89
C ILE A 337 -5.19 -5.14 -18.89
N GLU A 338 -5.98 -4.40 -19.67
CA GLU A 338 -5.48 -3.36 -20.56
C GLU A 338 -4.93 -2.17 -19.77
N ASP A 339 -3.84 -1.55 -20.25
CA ASP A 339 -3.21 -0.39 -19.61
C ASP A 339 -4.22 0.73 -19.30
N ARG A 340 -5.14 1.02 -20.23
CA ARG A 340 -6.16 2.05 -20.04
C ARG A 340 -7.07 1.75 -18.83
N VAL A 341 -7.47 0.50 -18.66
CA VAL A 341 -8.34 0.09 -17.54
C VAL A 341 -7.57 0.19 -16.23
N LEU A 342 -6.32 -0.29 -16.23
CA LEU A 342 -5.44 -0.18 -15.08
C LEU A 342 -5.20 1.28 -14.67
N ASP A 343 -4.95 2.16 -15.64
CA ASP A 343 -4.76 3.59 -15.42
C ASP A 343 -6.01 4.27 -14.83
N ASP A 344 -7.21 3.86 -15.25
CA ASP A 344 -8.46 4.39 -14.68
C ASP A 344 -8.65 3.93 -13.23
N VAL A 345 -8.25 2.71 -12.88
CA VAL A 345 -8.30 2.22 -11.48
C VAL A 345 -7.24 2.93 -10.61
N ILE A 346 -6.04 3.18 -11.14
CA ILE A 346 -5.01 3.96 -10.45
C ILE A 346 -5.51 5.38 -10.20
N PHE A 347 -6.08 6.03 -11.23
CA PHE A 347 -6.66 7.38 -11.11
C PHE A 347 -7.78 7.42 -10.07
N TYR A 348 -8.67 6.43 -10.05
CA TYR A 348 -9.72 6.31 -9.04
C TYR A 348 -9.15 6.32 -7.63
N GLN A 349 -8.17 5.47 -7.34
CA GLN A 349 -7.55 5.39 -6.02
C GLN A 349 -6.79 6.67 -5.65
N ALA A 350 -6.09 7.29 -6.60
CA ALA A 350 -5.36 8.52 -6.40
C ALA A 350 -6.28 9.70 -6.04
N THR A 351 -7.51 9.69 -6.53
CA THR A 351 -8.45 10.80 -6.40
C THR A 351 -9.62 10.57 -5.44
N LEU A 352 -9.59 9.48 -4.66
CA LEU A 352 -10.49 9.29 -3.53
C LEU A 352 -10.20 10.33 -2.45
N ALA A 353 -11.22 11.12 -2.10
CA ALA A 353 -11.10 12.25 -1.19
C ALA A 353 -10.98 11.81 0.27
N PRO A 354 -10.11 12.43 1.09
CA PRO A 354 -10.23 12.34 2.53
C PRO A 354 -11.46 13.16 3.02
N PRO A 355 -12.26 12.58 3.95
CA PRO A 355 -13.39 13.30 4.54
C PRO A 355 -12.93 14.41 5.50
N ALA A 356 -13.74 15.45 5.65
CA ALA A 356 -13.46 16.55 6.56
C ALA A 356 -13.35 16.09 8.02
N ARG A 357 -12.47 16.76 8.78
CA ARG A 357 -12.37 16.61 10.23
C ARG A 357 -13.72 16.99 10.88
N ARG A 358 -14.12 16.22 11.89
CA ARG A 358 -15.41 16.39 12.57
C ARG A 358 -15.22 16.98 13.96
N ASN A 359 -16.22 17.74 14.44
CA ASN A 359 -16.28 18.23 15.82
C ASN A 359 -15.01 18.97 16.32
N ALA A 360 -14.26 19.62 15.43
CA ALA A 360 -12.97 20.25 15.77
C ALA A 360 -13.12 21.39 16.83
N SER A 361 -14.31 21.97 16.99
CA SER A 361 -14.60 23.00 18.00
C SER A 361 -15.02 22.41 19.36
N ASP A 362 -15.28 21.10 19.45
CA ASP A 362 -15.66 20.46 20.72
C ASP A 362 -14.52 20.59 21.75
N PRO A 363 -14.78 21.04 22.97
CA PRO A 363 -13.77 21.17 24.01
C PRO A 363 -13.03 19.85 24.33
N ALA A 364 -13.71 18.70 24.28
CA ALA A 364 -13.10 17.41 24.50
C ALA A 364 -12.15 17.03 23.35
N VAL A 365 -12.51 17.34 22.09
CA VAL A 365 -11.64 17.14 20.93
C VAL A 365 -10.39 18.02 21.02
N ARG A 366 -10.51 19.28 21.40
CA ARG A 366 -9.37 20.17 21.63
C ARG A 366 -8.48 19.70 22.80
N ARG A 367 -9.09 19.24 23.88
CA ARG A 367 -8.34 18.62 25.00
C ARG A 367 -7.56 17.40 24.51
N GLY A 368 -8.20 16.52 23.72
CA GLY A 368 -7.57 15.35 23.13
C GLY A 368 -6.39 15.70 22.22
N GLU A 369 -6.48 16.77 21.43
CA GLU A 369 -5.38 17.28 20.60
C GLU A 369 -4.18 17.70 21.46
N ALA A 370 -4.42 18.44 22.54
CA ALA A 370 -3.37 18.79 23.48
C ALA A 370 -2.70 17.56 24.11
N LEU A 371 -3.49 16.55 24.49
CA LEU A 371 -2.99 15.28 25.04
C LEU A 371 -2.21 14.45 24.01
N PHE A 372 -2.60 14.47 22.72
CA PHE A 372 -1.89 13.84 21.63
C PHE A 372 -0.47 14.41 21.48
N HIS A 373 -0.33 15.74 21.55
CA HIS A 373 0.98 16.40 21.54
C HIS A 373 1.75 16.17 22.84
N GLN A 374 1.09 16.24 23.99
CA GLN A 374 1.70 15.95 25.29
C GLN A 374 2.30 14.53 25.34
N ALA A 375 1.58 13.54 24.79
CA ALA A 375 2.05 12.15 24.73
C ALA A 375 3.05 11.90 23.58
N GLN A 376 3.48 12.96 22.87
CA GLN A 376 4.45 12.91 21.76
C GLN A 376 4.01 12.07 20.55
N CYS A 377 2.72 11.77 20.40
CA CYS A 377 2.19 11.02 19.26
C CYS A 377 2.50 11.70 17.92
N ALA A 378 2.55 13.04 17.91
CA ALA A 378 2.86 13.84 16.72
C ALA A 378 4.27 13.61 16.17
N GLN A 379 5.20 13.03 16.93
CA GLN A 379 6.55 12.77 16.43
C GLN A 379 6.58 11.70 15.33
N CYS A 380 5.65 10.72 15.36
CA CYS A 380 5.43 9.78 14.27
C CYS A 380 4.21 10.18 13.43
N HIS A 381 3.13 10.59 14.07
CA HIS A 381 1.92 11.07 13.41
C HIS A 381 2.02 12.58 13.11
N ARG A 382 2.99 12.96 12.26
CA ARG A 382 3.18 14.37 11.85
C ARG A 382 1.88 14.94 11.30
N PRO A 383 1.42 16.10 11.84
CA PRO A 383 0.09 16.61 11.54
C PRO A 383 -0.13 17.02 10.09
N SER A 384 0.84 17.68 9.43
CA SER A 384 0.56 18.31 8.14
C SER A 384 1.74 18.33 7.18
N TYR A 385 1.41 18.46 5.86
CA TYR A 385 2.34 18.63 4.75
C TYR A 385 1.79 19.59 3.71
N LYS A 386 2.68 20.05 2.84
CA LYS A 386 2.32 20.67 1.57
C LYS A 386 2.67 19.70 0.44
N THR A 387 1.71 19.35 -0.40
CA THR A 387 1.95 18.48 -1.56
C THR A 387 2.74 19.21 -2.64
N GLY A 388 3.65 18.48 -3.29
CA GLY A 388 4.50 18.97 -4.38
C GLY A 388 4.03 18.50 -5.75
N ALA A 389 5.00 18.34 -6.66
CA ALA A 389 4.78 17.82 -8.00
C ALA A 389 4.50 16.31 -7.99
N GLU A 390 3.97 15.80 -9.08
CA GLU A 390 3.74 14.38 -9.30
C GLU A 390 5.03 13.57 -9.27
N LEU A 391 4.91 12.32 -8.77
CA LEU A 391 6.04 11.41 -8.69
C LEU A 391 6.50 10.95 -10.09
N PHE A 392 5.57 10.75 -11.03
CA PHE A 392 5.82 10.25 -12.38
C PHE A 392 5.09 11.05 -13.48
N PRO A 393 5.34 12.36 -13.63
CA PRO A 393 4.60 13.19 -14.58
C PRO A 393 4.74 12.77 -16.04
N ALA A 394 5.82 12.05 -16.38
CA ALA A 394 6.09 11.58 -17.76
C ALA A 394 5.54 10.17 -18.05
N LEU A 395 5.19 9.37 -17.04
CA LEU A 395 4.82 7.97 -17.23
C LEU A 395 3.35 7.75 -17.50
N SER A 396 2.49 8.66 -17.06
CA SER A 396 1.07 8.63 -17.37
C SER A 396 0.45 10.01 -17.24
N PRO A 397 0.23 10.72 -18.35
CA PRO A 397 -0.64 11.92 -18.36
C PRO A 397 -2.02 11.62 -17.78
N ALA A 398 -2.38 10.34 -17.79
CA ALA A 398 -3.60 9.82 -17.25
C ALA A 398 -3.63 9.75 -15.71
N LEU A 399 -2.49 9.74 -15.02
CA LEU A 399 -2.41 9.73 -13.54
C LEU A 399 -2.36 11.16 -12.97
N SER A 400 -2.12 12.14 -13.83
CA SER A 400 -2.00 13.53 -13.45
C SER A 400 -3.35 14.13 -13.08
N SER A 401 -3.55 14.44 -11.80
CA SER A 401 -4.54 15.42 -11.42
C SER A 401 -3.84 16.64 -10.83
N LYS A 402 -3.92 17.78 -11.52
CA LYS A 402 -3.40 19.06 -11.02
C LYS A 402 -4.00 19.43 -9.67
N GLY A 403 -5.20 18.95 -9.39
CA GLY A 403 -5.91 19.14 -8.13
C GLY A 403 -5.21 18.57 -6.89
N LEU A 404 -4.24 17.64 -7.05
CA LEU A 404 -3.51 17.03 -5.94
C LEU A 404 -2.24 17.79 -5.55
N SER A 405 -1.69 18.61 -6.44
CA SER A 405 -0.48 19.40 -6.20
C SER A 405 -0.77 20.70 -5.43
N GLY A 406 0.18 21.15 -4.60
CA GLY A 406 0.11 22.42 -3.87
C GLY A 406 -0.90 22.46 -2.73
N GLN A 407 -1.49 21.32 -2.36
CA GLN A 407 -2.45 21.23 -1.26
C GLN A 407 -1.75 21.26 0.10
N THR A 408 -2.31 22.00 1.08
CA THR A 408 -1.95 21.81 2.49
C THR A 408 -2.85 20.73 3.05
N ILE A 409 -2.27 19.61 3.49
CA ILE A 409 -2.97 18.40 3.92
C ILE A 409 -2.66 18.04 5.37
N ALA A 410 -3.58 17.33 6.03
CA ALA A 410 -3.42 16.91 7.42
C ALA A 410 -3.61 15.38 7.57
N PRO A 411 -2.64 14.56 7.13
CA PRO A 411 -2.77 13.11 7.17
C PRO A 411 -2.41 12.48 8.52
N TYR A 412 -1.69 13.17 9.39
CA TYR A 412 -1.18 12.63 10.66
C TYR A 412 -0.35 11.35 10.46
N THR A 413 0.73 11.46 9.71
CA THR A 413 1.72 10.40 9.44
C THR A 413 3.06 11.01 9.05
N ASP A 414 4.16 10.36 9.34
CA ASP A 414 5.48 10.73 8.81
C ASP A 414 5.92 9.86 7.63
N LEU A 415 5.15 8.83 7.29
CA LEU A 415 5.43 7.82 6.24
C LEU A 415 6.73 7.01 6.48
N LEU A 416 7.33 7.09 7.67
CA LEU A 416 8.53 6.37 8.03
C LEU A 416 8.23 5.01 8.69
N LEU A 417 9.23 4.16 8.73
CA LEU A 417 9.25 2.91 9.47
C LEU A 417 9.69 3.16 10.92
N HIS A 418 8.95 2.59 11.87
CA HIS A 418 9.30 2.61 13.28
C HIS A 418 9.31 1.20 13.88
N ASP A 419 10.27 0.91 14.76
CA ASP A 419 10.27 -0.32 15.56
C ASP A 419 9.14 -0.24 16.60
N MET A 420 8.12 -1.08 16.40
CA MET A 420 6.93 -1.10 17.25
C MET A 420 6.97 -2.16 18.35
N GLY A 421 8.16 -2.73 18.62
CA GLY A 421 8.38 -3.72 19.66
C GLY A 421 7.88 -5.12 19.29
N ASP A 422 8.16 -6.08 20.20
CA ASP A 422 7.89 -7.52 19.98
C ASP A 422 6.39 -7.84 19.90
N ALA A 423 5.54 -7.04 20.54
CA ALA A 423 4.11 -7.28 20.56
C ALA A 423 3.45 -7.11 19.17
N LEU A 424 4.01 -6.25 18.32
CA LEU A 424 3.55 -6.01 16.96
C LEU A 424 4.47 -6.62 15.89
N ALA A 425 5.61 -7.23 16.28
CA ALA A 425 6.54 -7.84 15.34
C ALA A 425 5.91 -9.02 14.60
N ASP A 426 6.16 -9.12 13.30
CA ASP A 426 5.82 -10.27 12.45
C ASP A 426 7.04 -11.16 12.13
N GLY A 427 8.25 -10.70 12.45
CA GLY A 427 9.50 -11.40 12.18
C GLY A 427 9.93 -11.40 10.70
N ARG A 428 9.11 -10.85 9.77
CA ARG A 428 9.37 -10.86 8.34
C ARG A 428 9.93 -9.52 7.85
N PRO A 429 11.19 -9.46 7.37
CA PRO A 429 11.72 -8.29 6.69
C PRO A 429 11.00 -7.99 5.37
N ASP A 430 10.98 -6.72 4.95
CA ASP A 430 10.40 -6.29 3.66
C ASP A 430 11.26 -5.14 3.11
N PHE A 431 12.19 -5.42 2.21
CA PHE A 431 13.30 -4.56 1.80
C PHE A 431 14.14 -4.13 3.02
N LYS A 432 14.19 -2.83 3.36
CA LYS A 432 14.94 -2.35 4.53
C LYS A 432 14.14 -2.39 5.83
N ALA A 433 12.84 -2.63 5.75
CA ALA A 433 12.02 -2.81 6.94
C ALA A 433 12.35 -4.12 7.64
N SER A 434 12.67 -4.07 8.93
CA SER A 434 12.86 -5.27 9.77
C SER A 434 11.53 -5.95 10.09
N GLY A 435 11.59 -7.15 10.71
CA GLY A 435 10.41 -7.85 11.22
C GLY A 435 9.68 -7.14 12.38
N ARG A 436 10.22 -6.05 12.92
CA ARG A 436 9.64 -5.26 14.02
C ARG A 436 9.10 -3.90 13.55
N GLN A 437 9.47 -3.48 12.33
CA GLN A 437 9.17 -2.16 11.82
C GLN A 437 7.89 -2.12 11.00
N TRP A 438 7.12 -1.04 11.23
CA TRP A 438 5.88 -0.74 10.51
C TRP A 438 5.86 0.74 10.13
N ARG A 439 5.28 1.03 8.95
CA ARG A 439 5.06 2.40 8.50
C ARG A 439 3.95 3.05 9.34
N THR A 440 4.16 4.29 9.80
CA THR A 440 3.10 5.09 10.41
C THR A 440 1.95 5.28 9.41
N PRO A 441 0.75 4.73 9.68
CA PRO A 441 -0.40 4.94 8.79
C PRO A 441 -1.00 6.35 8.99
N PRO A 442 -1.66 6.92 7.95
CA PRO A 442 -2.45 8.15 8.13
C PRO A 442 -3.64 7.91 9.06
N LEU A 443 -4.00 8.94 9.82
CA LEU A 443 -5.11 8.86 10.79
C LEU A 443 -6.43 9.44 10.27
N TRP A 444 -6.44 10.11 9.11
CA TRP A 444 -7.67 10.66 8.55
C TRP A 444 -8.76 9.59 8.30
N GLY A 445 -10.00 9.94 8.61
CA GLY A 445 -11.16 9.09 8.41
C GLY A 445 -11.34 7.95 9.42
N ILE A 446 -10.41 7.73 10.37
CA ILE A 446 -10.46 6.57 11.30
C ILE A 446 -11.80 6.54 12.07
N GLY A 447 -12.31 7.67 12.54
CA GLY A 447 -13.57 7.70 13.27
C GLY A 447 -14.82 7.46 12.43
N LEU A 448 -14.71 7.40 11.10
CA LEU A 448 -15.80 7.03 10.20
C LEU A 448 -15.85 5.53 9.87
N LEU A 449 -14.86 4.75 10.29
CA LEU A 449 -14.84 3.30 10.03
C LEU A 449 -16.09 2.57 10.55
N PRO A 450 -16.65 2.89 11.74
CA PRO A 450 -17.90 2.28 12.17
C PRO A 450 -19.07 2.54 11.20
N ASP A 451 -19.17 3.74 10.65
CA ASP A 451 -20.24 4.10 9.70
C ASP A 451 -20.03 3.47 8.32
N VAL A 452 -18.77 3.42 7.85
CA VAL A 452 -18.39 2.92 6.51
C VAL A 452 -18.37 1.39 6.49
N ASN A 453 -17.74 0.77 7.50
CA ASN A 453 -17.36 -0.65 7.51
C ASN A 453 -18.03 -1.46 8.63
N ASN A 454 -18.83 -0.84 9.52
CA ASN A 454 -19.47 -1.46 10.71
C ASN A 454 -18.46 -2.02 11.73
N HIS A 455 -17.21 -1.54 11.73
CA HIS A 455 -16.17 -1.91 12.69
C HIS A 455 -15.10 -0.82 12.82
N GLN A 456 -14.30 -0.89 13.88
CA GLN A 456 -13.11 -0.04 14.07
C GLN A 456 -11.89 -0.91 14.38
N ARG A 457 -11.62 -1.93 13.53
CA ARG A 457 -10.43 -2.78 13.66
C ARG A 457 -9.21 -2.07 13.10
N LEU A 458 -8.18 -1.84 13.95
CA LEU A 458 -6.98 -1.05 13.64
C LEU A 458 -5.71 -1.91 13.71
N LEU A 459 -4.55 -1.31 13.40
CA LEU A 459 -3.23 -1.90 13.21
C LEU A 459 -3.15 -2.74 11.92
N HIS A 460 -1.96 -3.31 11.65
CA HIS A 460 -1.65 -3.99 10.38
C HIS A 460 -2.47 -5.27 10.14
N ASP A 461 -2.96 -5.90 11.19
CA ASP A 461 -3.70 -7.16 11.16
C ASP A 461 -5.12 -7.04 11.76
N GLY A 462 -5.53 -5.83 12.13
CA GLY A 462 -6.87 -5.58 12.65
C GLY A 462 -7.11 -6.05 14.09
N ARG A 463 -6.05 -6.35 14.86
CA ARG A 463 -6.19 -6.84 16.24
C ARG A 463 -6.81 -5.85 17.21
N ALA A 464 -6.55 -4.57 17.06
CA ALA A 464 -7.09 -3.53 17.94
C ALA A 464 -8.56 -3.25 17.63
N ARG A 465 -9.41 -3.27 18.67
CA ARG A 465 -10.88 -3.07 18.58
C ARG A 465 -11.30 -1.61 18.67
N GLY A 466 -10.37 -0.70 18.48
CA GLY A 466 -10.59 0.75 18.52
C GLY A 466 -9.29 1.50 18.78
N VAL A 467 -9.39 2.84 18.84
CA VAL A 467 -8.24 3.73 18.98
C VAL A 467 -7.46 3.46 20.26
N LEU A 468 -8.14 3.31 21.42
CA LEU A 468 -7.46 3.10 22.70
C LEU A 468 -6.65 1.79 22.70
N GLU A 469 -7.20 0.70 22.15
CA GLU A 469 -6.47 -0.56 22.04
C GLU A 469 -5.28 -0.45 21.07
N ALA A 470 -5.44 0.28 19.96
CA ALA A 470 -4.32 0.55 19.07
C ALA A 470 -3.17 1.24 19.81
N ILE A 471 -3.46 2.24 20.63
CA ILE A 471 -2.46 2.92 21.46
C ILE A 471 -1.82 1.94 22.47
N LEU A 472 -2.60 1.09 23.12
CA LEU A 472 -2.10 0.12 24.09
C LEU A 472 -1.20 -0.97 23.48
N TRP A 473 -1.33 -1.23 22.17
CA TRP A 473 -0.44 -2.12 21.43
C TRP A 473 0.89 -1.47 21.03
N HIS A 474 1.02 -0.15 21.07
CA HIS A 474 2.25 0.55 20.75
C HIS A 474 3.38 0.13 21.71
N GLY A 475 4.54 -0.17 21.16
CA GLY A 475 5.76 -0.55 21.89
C GLY A 475 7.00 -0.04 21.18
N GLY A 476 8.17 -0.51 21.56
CA GLY A 476 9.43 -0.10 20.94
C GLY A 476 9.62 1.44 21.00
N GLU A 477 9.77 2.08 19.84
CA GLU A 477 9.93 3.53 19.76
C GLU A 477 8.73 4.32 20.33
N ALA A 478 7.52 3.76 20.29
CA ALA A 478 6.30 4.39 20.78
C ALA A 478 5.93 3.98 22.23
N GLU A 479 6.78 3.21 22.92
CA GLU A 479 6.49 2.72 24.27
C GLU A 479 6.28 3.86 25.27
N ALA A 480 7.10 4.90 25.22
CA ALA A 480 6.99 6.06 26.11
C ALA A 480 5.63 6.77 25.97
N ALA A 481 5.16 6.93 24.71
CA ALA A 481 3.85 7.51 24.42
C ALA A 481 2.71 6.65 24.98
N ARG A 482 2.75 5.33 24.79
CA ARG A 482 1.79 4.38 25.37
C ARG A 482 1.76 4.50 26.90
N GLU A 483 2.92 4.46 27.56
CA GLU A 483 3.00 4.53 29.02
C GLU A 483 2.47 5.86 29.56
N GLN A 484 2.67 6.97 28.83
CA GLN A 484 2.09 8.26 29.19
C GLN A 484 0.56 8.24 29.11
N VAL A 485 -0.01 7.65 28.05
CA VAL A 485 -1.48 7.49 27.92
C VAL A 485 -2.04 6.59 29.02
N ARG A 486 -1.30 5.58 29.46
CA ARG A 486 -1.72 4.73 30.61
C ARG A 486 -1.80 5.50 31.92
N GLN A 487 -1.09 6.61 32.06
CA GLN A 487 -1.16 7.51 33.22
C GLN A 487 -2.32 8.52 33.17
N PHE A 488 -2.91 8.74 31.99
CA PHE A 488 -4.03 9.67 31.83
C PHE A 488 -5.26 9.22 32.62
N SER A 489 -6.05 10.18 33.12
CA SER A 489 -7.37 9.91 33.67
C SER A 489 -8.30 9.25 32.62
N ALA A 490 -9.37 8.62 33.06
CA ALA A 490 -10.37 8.06 32.13
C ALA A 490 -10.93 9.12 31.19
N GLU A 491 -11.17 10.32 31.67
CA GLU A 491 -11.65 11.50 30.93
C GLU A 491 -10.65 11.94 29.85
N ASP A 492 -9.36 12.01 30.22
CA ASP A 492 -8.29 12.38 29.27
C ASP A 492 -8.07 11.31 28.19
N ARG A 493 -8.16 10.02 28.56
CA ARG A 493 -8.12 8.93 27.55
C ARG A 493 -9.29 9.01 26.57
N GLU A 494 -10.50 9.31 27.06
CA GLU A 494 -11.67 9.52 26.21
C GLU A 494 -11.51 10.74 25.29
N ALA A 495 -10.99 11.85 25.81
CA ALA A 495 -10.71 13.05 25.05
C ALA A 495 -9.68 12.77 23.92
N LEU A 496 -8.60 12.03 24.22
CA LEU A 496 -7.61 11.61 23.23
C LEU A 496 -8.23 10.75 22.11
N VAL A 497 -9.09 9.80 22.47
CA VAL A 497 -9.82 8.95 21.50
C VAL A 497 -10.72 9.82 20.62
N LYS A 498 -11.51 10.74 21.22
CA LYS A 498 -12.38 11.67 20.46
C LYS A 498 -11.59 12.52 19.48
N PHE A 499 -10.40 12.98 19.86
CA PHE A 499 -9.53 13.71 18.93
C PHE A 499 -9.13 12.84 17.72
N VAL A 500 -8.59 11.66 17.94
CA VAL A 500 -8.17 10.77 16.84
C VAL A 500 -9.36 10.38 15.97
N GLU A 501 -10.52 10.14 16.56
CA GLU A 501 -11.75 9.84 15.82
C GLU A 501 -12.32 11.06 15.07
N SER A 502 -11.94 12.27 15.46
CA SER A 502 -12.34 13.48 14.75
C SER A 502 -11.60 13.69 13.42
N LEU A 503 -10.44 13.08 13.24
CA LEU A 503 -9.55 13.23 12.08
C LEU A 503 -10.09 12.57 10.76
#